data_d37e245f790070854f454a6377b7614f
#
_entry.id   d37e245f790070854f454a6377b7614f
#
_cell.length_a   1.000
_cell.length_b   1.000
_cell.length_c   1.000
_cell.angle_alpha   90.00
_cell.angle_beta   90.00
_cell.angle_gamma   90.00
#
_symmetry.space_group_name_H-M   'P 1'
#
loop_
_entity.id
_entity.type
_entity.pdbx_description
1 polymer ?
#
loop_
_entity_poly.entity_id
_entity_poly.type
_entity_poly.pdbx_seq_one_letter_code
_entity_poly.pdbx_strand_id
1 'polypeptide(L)'
;MVNYGLLSGEPCQLSGASLVFRDLTLRGFWLAKWYRDASTEQRGAVFAELGQMIAEGSLYARVQASYSIDQIKTAVAVAAAGGREGKILIEPNT
;
A
#
# COMPACT_ATOMS: atom_id res chain seq x y z
N MET A 1 0.44 -0.52 -16.68
CA MET A 1 0.12 0.35 -15.52
C MET A 1 -1.08 -0.21 -14.80
N VAL A 2 -1.01 -0.31 -13.49
CA VAL A 2 -2.11 -0.79 -12.65
C VAL A 2 -2.50 0.32 -11.67
N ASN A 3 -3.78 0.69 -11.67
CA ASN A 3 -4.32 1.61 -10.68
C ASN A 3 -5.03 0.81 -9.59
N TYR A 4 -4.59 0.98 -8.33
CA TYR A 4 -5.10 0.22 -7.20
C TYR A 4 -5.62 1.10 -6.06
N GLY A 5 -5.64 2.42 -6.21
CA GLY A 5 -6.03 3.30 -5.13
C GLY A 5 -6.71 4.59 -5.58
N LEU A 6 -7.43 5.19 -4.63
CA LEU A 6 -8.20 6.41 -4.83
C LEU A 6 -7.84 7.49 -3.79
N LEU A 7 -6.70 7.34 -3.12
CA LEU A 7 -6.38 8.15 -1.93
C LEU A 7 -6.29 9.65 -2.22
N SER A 8 -5.85 10.04 -3.42
CA SER A 8 -5.78 11.45 -3.80
C SER A 8 -7.16 12.07 -4.08
N GLY A 9 -8.18 11.25 -4.36
CA GLY A 9 -9.47 11.72 -4.85
C GLY A 9 -9.47 12.26 -6.28
N GLU A 10 -8.31 12.28 -6.93
CA GLU A 10 -8.17 12.78 -8.29
C GLU A 10 -8.38 11.67 -9.32
N PRO A 11 -8.91 11.99 -10.50
CA PRO A 11 -9.02 11.02 -11.58
C PRO A 11 -7.65 10.52 -12.03
N CYS A 12 -7.59 9.25 -12.43
CA CYS A 12 -6.41 8.73 -13.10
C CYS A 12 -6.26 9.40 -14.46
N GLN A 13 -5.12 10.05 -14.70
CA GLN A 13 -4.86 10.78 -15.94
C GLN A 13 -3.83 10.08 -16.80
N LEU A 14 -4.20 9.83 -18.05
CA LEU A 14 -3.30 9.22 -19.02
C LEU A 14 -3.67 9.75 -20.39
N SER A 15 -2.68 10.27 -21.13
CA SER A 15 -2.93 10.81 -22.45
C SER A 15 -3.15 9.71 -23.49
N GLY A 16 -4.01 9.98 -24.48
CA GLY A 16 -4.21 9.07 -25.60
C GLY A 16 -2.92 8.83 -26.39
N ALA A 17 -2.08 9.85 -26.52
CA ALA A 17 -0.79 9.73 -27.20
C ALA A 17 0.14 8.75 -26.48
N SER A 18 0.20 8.79 -25.14
CA SER A 18 0.99 7.84 -24.36
C SER A 18 0.51 6.41 -24.57
N LEU A 19 -0.81 6.20 -24.58
CA LEU A 19 -1.37 4.87 -24.82
C LEU A 19 -1.00 4.33 -26.19
N VAL A 20 -1.17 5.16 -27.23
CA VAL A 20 -0.96 4.75 -28.64
C VAL A 20 0.52 4.53 -28.96
N PHE A 21 1.35 5.55 -28.67
CA PHE A 21 2.74 5.53 -29.14
C PHE A 21 3.68 4.72 -28.26
N ARG A 22 3.30 4.48 -27.00
CA ARG A 22 4.09 3.70 -26.07
C ARG A 22 3.51 2.31 -25.81
N ASP A 23 2.44 1.97 -26.50
CA ASP A 23 1.76 0.66 -26.37
C ASP A 23 1.47 0.32 -24.89
N LEU A 24 0.86 1.26 -24.20
CA LEU A 24 0.58 1.11 -22.78
C LEU A 24 -0.76 0.44 -22.52
N THR A 25 -0.81 -0.34 -21.45
CA THR A 25 -2.05 -0.92 -20.92
C THR A 25 -2.34 -0.31 -19.56
N LEU A 26 -3.58 0.14 -19.37
CA LEU A 26 -4.08 0.60 -18.07
C LEU A 26 -5.09 -0.40 -17.53
N ARG A 27 -4.88 -0.85 -16.32
CA ARG A 27 -5.75 -1.83 -15.65
C ARG A 27 -6.00 -1.41 -14.21
N GLY A 28 -7.20 -1.71 -13.71
CA GLY A 28 -7.52 -1.57 -12.30
C GLY A 28 -7.23 -2.82 -11.51
N PHE A 29 -6.98 -2.65 -10.23
CA PHE A 29 -6.91 -3.73 -9.25
C PHE A 29 -7.66 -3.33 -7.98
N TRP A 30 -8.57 -4.17 -7.54
CA TRP A 30 -9.32 -3.98 -6.31
C TRP A 30 -9.05 -5.15 -5.36
N LEU A 31 -8.36 -4.88 -4.27
CA LEU A 31 -7.91 -5.92 -3.33
C LEU A 31 -9.08 -6.70 -2.72
N ALA A 32 -10.18 -6.03 -2.40
CA ALA A 32 -11.36 -6.70 -1.84
C ALA A 32 -11.93 -7.74 -2.80
N LYS A 33 -11.96 -7.43 -4.10
CA LYS A 33 -12.40 -8.37 -5.13
C LYS A 33 -11.45 -9.56 -5.21
N TRP A 34 -10.14 -9.32 -5.15
CA TRP A 34 -9.17 -10.40 -5.16
C TRP A 34 -9.35 -11.33 -3.96
N TYR A 35 -9.55 -10.79 -2.76
CA TYR A 35 -9.83 -11.60 -1.57
C TYR A 35 -11.07 -12.45 -1.71
N ARG A 36 -12.12 -11.91 -2.32
CA ARG A 36 -13.38 -12.61 -2.54
C ARG A 36 -13.25 -13.75 -3.55
N ASP A 37 -12.54 -13.51 -4.65
CA ASP A 37 -12.48 -14.43 -5.80
C ASP A 37 -11.33 -15.44 -5.69
N ALA A 38 -10.30 -15.16 -4.92
CA ALA A 38 -9.17 -16.07 -4.74
C ALA A 38 -9.55 -17.27 -3.85
N SER A 39 -9.01 -18.42 -4.17
CA SER A 39 -9.15 -19.60 -3.32
C SER A 39 -8.31 -19.47 -2.05
N THR A 40 -8.60 -20.29 -1.05
CA THR A 40 -7.78 -20.37 0.17
C THR A 40 -6.33 -20.72 -0.16
N GLU A 41 -6.12 -21.62 -1.13
CA GLU A 41 -4.79 -22.01 -1.59
C GLU A 41 -4.05 -20.85 -2.23
N GLN A 42 -4.72 -20.10 -3.09
CA GLN A 42 -4.12 -18.92 -3.75
C GLN A 42 -3.73 -17.85 -2.73
N ARG A 43 -4.60 -17.55 -1.77
CA ARG A 43 -4.28 -16.59 -0.70
C ARG A 43 -3.11 -17.06 0.13
N GLY A 44 -3.11 -18.34 0.52
CA GLY A 44 -2.01 -18.92 1.29
C GLY A 44 -0.68 -18.85 0.57
N ALA A 45 -0.66 -19.14 -0.73
CA ALA A 45 0.55 -19.08 -1.55
C ALA A 45 1.10 -17.66 -1.64
N VAL A 46 0.25 -16.67 -1.87
CA VAL A 46 0.67 -15.26 -1.94
C VAL A 46 1.22 -14.78 -0.60
N PHE A 47 0.54 -15.07 0.51
CA PHE A 47 1.02 -14.66 1.83
C PHE A 47 2.30 -15.37 2.24
N ALA A 48 2.48 -16.63 1.86
CA ALA A 48 3.73 -17.35 2.10
C ALA A 48 4.89 -16.69 1.36
N GLU A 49 4.69 -16.31 0.10
CA GLU A 49 5.70 -15.62 -0.70
C GLU A 49 6.02 -14.24 -0.13
N LEU A 50 5.01 -13.45 0.25
CA LEU A 50 5.21 -12.15 0.87
C LEU A 50 5.97 -12.28 2.20
N GLY A 51 5.61 -13.24 3.03
CA GLY A 51 6.30 -13.51 4.29
C GLY A 51 7.77 -13.86 4.09
N GLN A 52 8.08 -14.66 3.08
CA GLN A 52 9.45 -15.00 2.74
C GLN A 52 10.24 -13.76 2.28
N MET A 53 9.65 -12.93 1.44
CA MET A 53 10.28 -11.69 0.97
C MET A 53 10.57 -10.72 2.12
N ILE A 54 9.67 -10.64 3.10
CA ILE A 54 9.89 -9.83 4.31
C ILE A 54 11.04 -10.42 5.14
N ALA A 55 11.08 -11.73 5.33
CA ALA A 55 12.14 -12.41 6.08
C ALA A 55 13.51 -12.24 5.42
N GLU A 56 13.57 -12.21 4.10
CA GLU A 56 14.79 -12.00 3.34
C GLU A 56 15.23 -10.54 3.25
N GLY A 57 14.37 -9.60 3.64
CA GLY A 57 14.63 -8.18 3.53
C GLY A 57 14.37 -7.58 2.15
N SER A 58 13.86 -8.38 1.18
CA SER A 58 13.52 -7.89 -0.17
C SER A 58 12.29 -7.00 -0.16
N LEU A 59 11.40 -7.19 0.79
CA LEU A 59 10.18 -6.42 0.97
C LEU A 59 10.14 -5.86 2.38
N TYR A 60 10.09 -4.54 2.49
CA TYR A 60 10.07 -3.87 3.79
C TYR A 60 9.29 -2.56 3.70
N ALA A 61 8.82 -2.09 4.85
CA ALA A 61 8.24 -0.76 4.99
C ALA A 61 9.13 0.09 5.89
N ARG A 62 9.45 1.30 5.44
CA ARG A 62 10.17 2.26 6.28
C ARG A 62 9.27 2.73 7.40
N VAL A 63 9.83 2.85 8.60
CA VAL A 63 9.17 3.45 9.75
C VAL A 63 9.76 4.83 9.96
N GLN A 64 8.90 5.86 9.91
CA GLN A 64 9.34 7.22 10.14
C GLN A 64 9.48 7.52 11.62
N ALA A 65 8.50 7.13 12.42
CA ALA A 65 8.48 7.38 13.84
C ALA A 65 7.54 6.42 14.56
N SER A 66 7.85 6.19 15.86
CA SER A 66 6.98 5.45 16.77
C SER A 66 6.54 6.37 17.91
N TYR A 67 5.32 6.21 18.36
CA TYR A 67 4.72 7.00 19.44
C TYR A 67 4.12 6.09 20.50
N SER A 68 4.15 6.53 21.75
CA SER A 68 3.41 5.85 22.82
C SER A 68 1.91 6.06 22.65
N ILE A 69 1.11 5.23 23.32
CA ILE A 69 -0.35 5.36 23.25
C ILE A 69 -0.83 6.74 23.75
N ASP A 70 -0.13 7.34 24.71
CA ASP A 70 -0.46 8.67 25.22
C ASP A 70 -0.30 9.78 24.18
N GLN A 71 0.48 9.53 23.14
CA GLN A 71 0.75 10.47 22.06
C GLN A 71 -0.10 10.18 20.82
N ILE A 72 -1.19 9.42 20.96
CA ILE A 72 -1.98 8.98 19.79
C ILE A 72 -2.53 10.12 18.97
N LYS A 73 -2.90 11.23 19.56
CA LYS A 73 -3.39 12.40 18.83
C LYS A 73 -2.33 12.99 17.92
N THR A 74 -1.10 13.08 18.42
CA THR A 74 0.04 13.55 17.64
C THR A 74 0.35 12.57 16.51
N ALA A 75 0.38 11.29 16.82
CA ALA A 75 0.65 10.23 15.82
C ALA A 75 -0.36 10.27 14.68
N VAL A 76 -1.65 10.38 15.00
CA VAL A 76 -2.72 10.46 13.99
C VAL A 76 -2.59 11.72 13.13
N ALA A 77 -2.29 12.85 13.75
CA ALA A 77 -2.09 14.11 13.01
C ALA A 77 -0.91 14.01 12.03
N VAL A 78 0.21 13.45 12.46
CA VAL A 78 1.37 13.22 11.59
C VAL A 78 1.04 12.26 10.45
N ALA A 79 0.34 11.18 10.76
CA ALA A 79 -0.04 10.19 9.75
C ALA A 79 -1.00 10.78 8.70
N ALA A 80 -1.94 11.62 9.13
CA ALA A 80 -2.94 12.23 8.25
C ALA A 80 -2.39 13.36 7.38
N ALA A 81 -1.31 14.02 7.81
CA ALA A 81 -0.75 15.18 7.11
C ALA A 81 -0.18 14.83 5.73
N GLY A 82 0.20 13.57 5.49
CA GLY A 82 0.84 13.16 4.25
C GLY A 82 2.30 13.62 4.15
N GLY A 83 2.92 13.38 2.99
CA GLY A 83 4.32 13.75 2.76
C GLY A 83 5.32 13.02 3.64
N ARG A 84 4.95 11.89 4.20
CA ARG A 84 5.78 11.12 5.12
C ARG A 84 6.82 10.29 4.37
N GLU A 85 7.93 10.03 5.05
CA GLU A 85 9.00 9.18 4.55
C GLU A 85 8.86 7.71 4.99
N GLY A 86 7.82 7.36 5.74
CA GLY A 86 7.59 6.01 6.22
C GLY A 86 6.33 5.91 7.05
N LYS A 87 6.13 4.75 7.64
CA LYS A 87 4.97 4.46 8.49
C LYS A 87 5.09 5.11 9.86
N ILE A 88 3.94 5.46 10.40
CA ILE A 88 3.82 5.93 11.79
C ILE A 88 3.28 4.77 12.60
N LEU A 89 3.99 4.40 13.66
CA LEU A 89 3.64 3.28 14.52
C LEU A 89 3.21 3.76 15.90
N ILE A 90 2.32 3.00 16.51
CA ILE A 90 1.96 3.15 17.93
C ILE A 90 2.52 1.96 18.70
N GLU A 91 3.25 2.23 19.76
CA GLU A 91 3.77 1.22 20.67
C GLU A 91 2.99 1.28 21.99
N PRO A 92 1.95 0.44 22.16
CA PRO A 92 1.01 0.62 23.26
C PRO A 92 1.58 0.25 24.64
N ASN A 93 2.71 -0.43 24.67
CA ASN A 93 3.33 -0.92 25.90
C ASN A 93 4.55 -0.09 26.36
N THR A 94 4.73 1.08 25.78
CA THR A 94 5.85 1.96 26.15
C THR A 94 5.37 3.25 26.80
#